data_35c52526e34a161f84b340db49263454
#
_entry.id   35c52526e34a161f84b340db49263454
#
_cell.length_a   1.000
_cell.length_b   1.000
_cell.length_c   1.000
_cell.angle_alpha   90.00
_cell.angle_beta   90.00
_cell.angle_gamma   90.00
#
_symmetry.space_group_name_H-M   'P 1'
#
loop_
_entity.id
_entity.type
_entity.pdbx_description
1 polymer ?
#
loop_
_entity_poly.entity_id
_entity_poly.type
_entity_poly.pdbx_seq_one_letter_code
_entity_poly.pdbx_strand_id
1 'polypeptide(L)'
;WTHQGGNAQHNPGHLELGEVLELQWTASVGDGNDSKYQISSSPIVQGGLIFTLDSKVTLSATDFNGSVLWQKNLAADITDHEDVSGGGIAVAGNKVFATTGFGAVLALDVQTGNEIWRQSLSSFGSSSPTVYRGLLYLSARDGAAWAIDAETGRVKWQIAGPEVLSSIVGGPGPAVNSKWALFPFGSGEVFSTFRKGGLRNWASVLSGARLGRASAEVS
;
A
#
# COMPACT_ATOMS: atom_id res chain seq x y z
N TRP A 1 13.62 0.64 -5.59
CA TRP A 1 12.67 -0.01 -4.67
C TRP A 1 11.38 0.81 -4.56
N THR A 2 10.62 0.83 -5.66
CA THR A 2 9.52 1.79 -5.84
C THR A 2 8.16 1.33 -5.28
N HIS A 3 8.06 0.07 -4.87
CA HIS A 3 6.86 -0.56 -4.36
C HIS A 3 7.19 -1.48 -3.19
N GLN A 4 6.20 -1.84 -2.41
CA GLN A 4 6.30 -2.96 -1.48
C GLN A 4 6.76 -4.20 -2.26
N GLY A 5 7.83 -4.88 -1.81
CA GLY A 5 8.43 -5.98 -2.56
C GLY A 5 9.28 -5.56 -3.78
N GLY A 6 9.71 -4.30 -3.87
CA GLY A 6 10.71 -3.79 -4.80
C GLY A 6 10.16 -3.19 -6.10
N ASN A 7 9.24 -3.84 -6.77
CA ASN A 7 8.68 -3.41 -8.04
C ASN A 7 7.18 -3.76 -8.17
N ALA A 8 6.54 -3.35 -9.28
CA ALA A 8 5.11 -3.57 -9.50
C ALA A 8 4.70 -5.05 -9.64
N GLN A 9 5.63 -5.94 -9.93
CA GLN A 9 5.40 -7.38 -9.98
C GLN A 9 5.61 -8.07 -8.63
N HIS A 10 6.13 -7.35 -7.62
CA HIS A 10 6.59 -7.89 -6.33
C HIS A 10 7.62 -9.00 -6.49
N ASN A 11 8.44 -8.90 -7.51
CA ASN A 11 9.51 -9.82 -7.84
C ASN A 11 10.82 -9.04 -8.05
N PRO A 12 11.58 -8.76 -6.99
CA PRO A 12 12.81 -7.99 -7.06
C PRO A 12 13.98 -8.77 -7.70
N GLY A 13 13.79 -10.07 -7.97
CA GLY A 13 14.85 -10.93 -8.46
C GLY A 13 15.82 -11.35 -7.36
N HIS A 14 17.03 -11.74 -7.76
CA HIS A 14 18.12 -12.03 -6.82
C HIS A 14 18.79 -10.72 -6.39
N LEU A 15 18.81 -10.49 -5.08
CA LEU A 15 19.41 -9.30 -4.49
C LEU A 15 20.79 -9.64 -3.93
N GLU A 16 21.77 -8.78 -4.18
CA GLU A 16 23.09 -8.88 -3.61
C GLU A 16 23.18 -7.93 -2.41
N LEU A 17 23.73 -8.43 -1.31
CA LEU A 17 24.00 -7.68 -0.10
C LEU A 17 25.47 -7.86 0.25
N GLY A 18 26.15 -6.77 0.66
CA GLY A 18 27.53 -6.84 1.10
C GLY A 18 27.71 -7.77 2.31
N GLU A 19 28.88 -8.39 2.42
CA GLU A 19 29.19 -9.34 3.52
C GLU A 19 29.23 -8.64 4.90
N VAL A 20 29.56 -7.36 4.94
CA VAL A 20 29.61 -6.56 6.18
C VAL A 20 28.61 -5.40 6.07
N LEU A 21 27.72 -5.32 7.05
CA LEU A 21 26.75 -4.23 7.16
C LEU A 21 27.16 -3.30 8.31
N GLU A 22 27.20 -2.01 8.02
CA GLU A 22 27.48 -0.97 8.99
C GLU A 22 26.33 0.04 9.05
N LEU A 23 25.97 0.45 10.27
CA LEU A 23 25.00 1.53 10.48
C LEU A 23 25.61 2.85 10.02
N GLN A 24 25.05 3.45 8.98
CA GLN A 24 25.51 4.72 8.45
C GLN A 24 24.88 5.92 9.19
N TRP A 25 23.58 5.86 9.41
CA TRP A 25 22.83 6.92 10.09
C TRP A 25 21.44 6.41 10.56
N THR A 26 20.79 7.22 11.38
CA THR A 26 19.40 7.05 11.80
C THR A 26 18.65 8.36 11.64
N ALA A 27 17.35 8.30 11.28
CA ALA A 27 16.48 9.46 11.19
C ALA A 27 15.17 9.21 11.92
N SER A 28 14.60 10.25 12.53
CA SER A 28 13.26 10.21 13.09
C SER A 28 12.27 10.63 12.00
N VAL A 29 11.40 9.72 11.58
CA VAL A 29 10.50 9.91 10.41
C VAL A 29 9.02 9.89 10.80
N GLY A 30 8.70 9.95 12.08
CA GLY A 30 7.33 10.01 12.59
C GLY A 30 7.10 9.13 13.82
N ASP A 31 5.84 8.77 14.05
CA ASP A 31 5.41 7.97 15.18
C ASP A 31 5.65 6.47 14.95
N GLY A 32 6.13 5.79 16.00
CA GLY A 32 6.33 4.34 16.00
C GLY A 32 5.02 3.56 16.20
N ASN A 33 5.16 2.24 16.35
CA ASN A 33 4.06 1.35 16.68
C ASN A 33 3.61 1.55 18.13
N ASP A 34 2.29 1.50 18.34
CA ASP A 34 1.68 1.37 19.66
C ASP A 34 0.61 0.27 19.65
N SER A 35 -0.21 0.20 20.72
CA SER A 35 -1.25 -0.83 20.85
C SER A 35 -2.41 -0.64 19.84
N LYS A 36 -2.66 0.59 19.39
CA LYS A 36 -3.76 0.94 18.49
C LYS A 36 -3.25 1.18 17.06
N TYR A 37 -2.10 1.83 16.91
CA TYR A 37 -1.58 2.26 15.62
C TYR A 37 -0.30 1.49 15.24
N GLN A 38 -0.30 0.90 14.05
CA GLN A 38 0.84 0.10 13.59
C GLN A 38 1.32 0.56 12.22
N ILE A 39 2.63 0.54 12.02
CA ILE A 39 3.26 0.76 10.72
C ILE A 39 3.00 -0.47 9.87
N SER A 40 2.24 -0.31 8.79
CA SER A 40 1.92 -1.37 7.82
C SER A 40 2.67 -1.24 6.51
N SER A 41 3.35 -0.12 6.29
CA SER A 41 4.06 0.19 5.06
C SER A 41 5.56 -0.05 5.19
N SER A 42 6.14 -0.74 4.22
CA SER A 42 7.60 -0.80 4.09
C SER A 42 8.14 0.50 3.49
N PRO A 43 9.35 0.94 3.86
CA PRO A 43 10.03 2.04 3.18
C PRO A 43 10.20 1.76 1.69
N ILE A 44 10.09 2.79 0.87
CA ILE A 44 10.36 2.72 -0.57
C ILE A 44 11.41 3.75 -0.98
N VAL A 45 12.11 3.48 -2.07
CA VAL A 45 13.28 4.27 -2.48
C VAL A 45 13.22 4.58 -3.96
N GLN A 46 13.33 5.86 -4.31
CA GLN A 46 13.49 6.32 -5.70
C GLN A 46 14.23 7.64 -5.76
N GLY A 47 15.12 7.77 -6.75
CA GLY A 47 15.75 9.05 -7.09
C GLY A 47 16.59 9.67 -5.96
N GLY A 48 17.21 8.86 -5.11
CA GLY A 48 17.99 9.33 -3.97
C GLY A 48 17.15 9.70 -2.74
N LEU A 49 15.84 9.44 -2.77
CA LEU A 49 14.91 9.69 -1.66
C LEU A 49 14.37 8.37 -1.10
N ILE A 50 14.19 8.36 0.20
CA ILE A 50 13.56 7.29 0.98
C ILE A 50 12.23 7.83 1.48
N PHE A 51 11.13 7.13 1.17
CA PHE A 51 9.80 7.49 1.62
C PHE A 51 9.35 6.50 2.68
N THR A 52 8.79 7.03 3.77
CA THR A 52 8.26 6.25 4.89
C THR A 52 6.87 6.75 5.26
N LEU A 53 5.98 5.84 5.62
CA LEU A 53 4.66 6.14 6.17
C LEU A 53 4.61 5.59 7.59
N ASP A 54 4.39 6.48 8.56
CA ASP A 54 4.32 6.11 9.97
C ASP A 54 2.98 5.52 10.40
N SER A 55 2.85 5.17 11.67
CA SER A 55 1.63 4.56 12.23
C SER A 55 0.42 5.50 12.26
N LYS A 56 0.63 6.82 12.18
CA LYS A 56 -0.40 7.86 12.18
C LYS A 56 -0.53 8.57 10.83
N VAL A 57 -0.12 7.87 9.75
CA VAL A 57 -0.18 8.28 8.34
C VAL A 57 0.57 9.59 8.05
N THR A 58 1.68 9.84 8.74
CA THR A 58 2.64 10.87 8.36
C THR A 58 3.58 10.30 7.30
N LEU A 59 3.53 10.86 6.11
CA LEU A 59 4.44 10.54 5.01
C LEU A 59 5.66 11.44 5.08
N SER A 60 6.84 10.84 5.07
CA SER A 60 8.13 11.55 5.13
C SER A 60 9.00 11.21 3.93
N ALA A 61 9.75 12.18 3.43
CA ALA A 61 10.83 11.98 2.48
C ALA A 61 12.17 12.33 3.12
N THR A 62 13.11 11.41 3.07
CA THR A 62 14.45 11.51 3.65
C THR A 62 15.50 11.29 2.57
N ASP A 63 16.58 12.04 2.57
CA ASP A 63 17.72 11.79 1.67
C ASP A 63 18.61 10.64 2.17
N PHE A 64 19.59 10.23 1.38
CA PHE A 64 20.54 9.18 1.76
C PHE A 64 21.57 9.59 2.82
N ASN A 65 21.56 10.84 3.26
CA ASN A 65 22.37 11.33 4.39
C ASN A 65 21.58 11.31 5.72
N GLY A 66 20.30 10.90 5.67
CA GLY A 66 19.42 10.87 6.83
C GLY A 66 18.69 12.20 7.11
N SER A 67 18.78 13.19 6.20
CA SER A 67 18.09 14.47 6.35
C SER A 67 16.65 14.35 5.90
N VAL A 68 15.71 14.67 6.78
CA VAL A 68 14.28 14.74 6.43
C VAL A 68 14.03 16.00 5.63
N LEU A 69 13.60 15.85 4.37
CA LEU A 69 13.37 16.96 3.45
C LEU A 69 11.98 17.57 3.62
N TRP A 70 10.98 16.73 3.79
CA TRP A 70 9.62 17.13 4.08
C TRP A 70 8.84 16.03 4.81
N GLN A 71 7.80 16.45 5.53
CA GLN A 71 6.83 15.57 6.18
C GLN A 71 5.42 16.11 5.94
N LYS A 72 4.47 15.21 5.71
CA LYS A 72 3.06 15.53 5.48
C LYS A 72 2.17 14.58 6.25
N ASN A 73 1.37 15.10 7.18
CA ASN A 73 0.29 14.33 7.79
C ASN A 73 -0.87 14.23 6.80
N LEU A 74 -1.24 13.01 6.40
CA LEU A 74 -2.27 12.77 5.39
C LEU A 74 -3.69 12.81 5.96
N ALA A 75 -3.82 12.82 7.29
CA ALA A 75 -5.07 12.90 8.03
C ALA A 75 -5.39 14.31 8.56
N ALA A 76 -4.62 15.33 8.22
CA ALA A 76 -4.73 16.66 8.81
C ALA A 76 -6.12 17.30 8.69
N ASP A 77 -6.87 16.96 7.63
CA ASP A 77 -8.21 17.51 7.36
C ASP A 77 -9.37 16.60 7.83
N ILE A 78 -9.05 15.51 8.55
CA ILE A 78 -10.04 14.53 8.98
C ILE A 78 -10.34 14.75 10.47
N THR A 79 -11.59 15.07 10.77
CA THR A 79 -12.03 15.38 12.16
C THR A 79 -12.33 14.14 12.99
N ASP A 80 -12.56 12.98 12.36
CA ASP A 80 -12.94 11.73 13.03
C ASP A 80 -11.82 10.69 12.82
N HIS A 81 -10.91 10.61 13.81
CA HIS A 81 -9.62 9.90 13.68
C HIS A 81 -9.63 8.48 14.26
N GLU A 82 -10.77 7.85 14.47
CA GLU A 82 -10.80 6.60 15.24
C GLU A 82 -10.02 5.44 14.63
N ASP A 83 -9.77 5.44 13.29
CA ASP A 83 -9.02 4.38 12.58
C ASP A 83 -8.09 4.93 11.49
N VAL A 84 -7.07 5.70 11.86
CA VAL A 84 -6.10 6.27 10.92
C VAL A 84 -5.00 5.30 10.48
N SER A 85 -4.81 4.22 11.21
CA SER A 85 -3.74 3.24 10.97
C SER A 85 -3.97 2.43 9.69
N GLY A 86 -2.89 2.07 9.02
CA GLY A 86 -2.90 1.24 7.82
C GLY A 86 -2.72 2.02 6.52
N GLY A 87 -2.57 1.26 5.45
CA GLY A 87 -2.24 1.79 4.13
C GLY A 87 -0.85 1.42 3.69
N GLY A 88 -0.37 2.07 2.65
CA GLY A 88 0.96 1.86 2.10
C GLY A 88 1.33 2.92 1.08
N ILE A 89 2.53 2.81 0.55
CA ILE A 89 3.10 3.78 -0.37
C ILE A 89 3.71 3.12 -1.59
N ALA A 90 3.69 3.84 -2.71
CA ALA A 90 4.41 3.52 -3.94
C ALA A 90 4.89 4.80 -4.61
N VAL A 91 5.96 4.72 -5.40
CA VAL A 91 6.49 5.85 -6.16
C VAL A 91 6.54 5.53 -7.64
N ALA A 92 6.13 6.47 -8.48
CA ALA A 92 6.32 6.38 -9.92
C ALA A 92 6.49 7.78 -10.54
N GLY A 93 7.57 7.97 -11.28
CA GLY A 93 7.91 9.26 -11.87
C GLY A 93 8.18 10.32 -10.79
N ASN A 94 7.45 11.42 -10.85
CA ASN A 94 7.55 12.53 -9.90
C ASN A 94 6.47 12.50 -8.81
N LYS A 95 5.76 11.37 -8.64
CA LYS A 95 4.68 11.24 -7.67
C LYS A 95 4.93 10.13 -6.67
N VAL A 96 4.70 10.41 -5.40
CA VAL A 96 4.50 9.41 -4.36
C VAL A 96 3.01 9.23 -4.11
N PHE A 97 2.56 7.99 -4.15
CA PHE A 97 1.18 7.61 -3.92
C PHE A 97 1.05 7.00 -2.53
N ALA A 98 0.05 7.40 -1.80
CA ALA A 98 -0.25 6.86 -0.49
C ALA A 98 -1.71 6.41 -0.42
N THR A 99 -1.93 5.26 0.21
CA THR A 99 -3.24 4.81 0.67
C THR A 99 -3.32 4.93 2.18
N THR A 100 -4.52 5.13 2.71
CA THR A 100 -4.73 5.34 4.15
C THR A 100 -5.77 4.38 4.70
N GLY A 101 -5.74 4.14 6.00
CA GLY A 101 -6.70 3.29 6.70
C GLY A 101 -8.15 3.80 6.64
N PHE A 102 -8.34 5.10 6.42
CA PHE A 102 -9.66 5.75 6.30
C PHE A 102 -10.19 5.85 4.86
N GLY A 103 -9.57 5.15 3.90
CA GLY A 103 -10.08 5.04 2.52
C GLY A 103 -9.70 6.18 1.59
N ALA A 104 -8.72 7.00 1.92
CA ALA A 104 -8.18 7.97 0.98
C ALA A 104 -6.99 7.41 0.20
N VAL A 105 -6.91 7.79 -1.06
CA VAL A 105 -5.76 7.58 -1.95
C VAL A 105 -5.28 8.96 -2.40
N LEU A 106 -3.99 9.21 -2.24
CA LEU A 106 -3.37 10.50 -2.52
C LEU A 106 -2.19 10.34 -3.48
N ALA A 107 -1.97 11.35 -4.30
CA ALA A 107 -0.71 11.56 -4.99
C ALA A 107 -0.09 12.87 -4.52
N LEU A 108 1.19 12.80 -4.15
CA LEU A 108 1.97 13.95 -3.72
C LEU A 108 3.21 14.08 -4.63
N ASP A 109 3.69 15.29 -4.78
CA ASP A 109 4.94 15.55 -5.47
C ASP A 109 6.13 15.03 -4.65
N VAL A 110 7.04 14.27 -5.27
CA VAL A 110 8.17 13.61 -4.58
C VAL A 110 9.15 14.59 -3.95
N GLN A 111 9.31 15.80 -4.51
CA GLN A 111 10.29 16.77 -4.05
C GLN A 111 9.76 17.67 -2.94
N THR A 112 8.47 17.99 -2.99
CA THR A 112 7.88 19.01 -2.11
C THR A 112 6.89 18.46 -1.10
N GLY A 113 6.37 17.24 -1.30
CA GLY A 113 5.29 16.68 -0.49
C GLY A 113 3.92 17.36 -0.71
N ASN A 114 3.82 18.26 -1.70
CA ASN A 114 2.55 18.91 -2.01
C ASN A 114 1.55 17.92 -2.61
N GLU A 115 0.31 17.98 -2.16
CA GLU A 115 -0.76 17.15 -2.69
C GLU A 115 -1.11 17.57 -4.12
N ILE A 116 -1.08 16.62 -5.06
CA ILE A 116 -1.45 16.81 -6.46
C ILE A 116 -2.92 16.49 -6.65
N TRP A 117 -3.35 15.37 -6.10
CA TRP A 117 -4.77 14.96 -6.07
C TRP A 117 -5.06 14.03 -4.88
N ARG A 118 -6.33 14.01 -4.49
CA ARG A 118 -6.90 13.12 -3.48
C ARG A 118 -8.17 12.47 -4.04
N GLN A 119 -8.30 11.17 -3.85
CA GLN A 119 -9.48 10.40 -4.16
C GLN A 119 -9.96 9.70 -2.89
N SER A 120 -11.21 9.97 -2.49
CA SER A 120 -11.86 9.21 -1.43
C SER A 120 -12.53 7.98 -2.03
N LEU A 121 -12.24 6.82 -1.47
CA LEU A 121 -12.92 5.57 -1.77
C LEU A 121 -14.01 5.34 -0.72
N SER A 122 -15.11 4.71 -1.12
CA SER A 122 -16.20 4.36 -0.21
C SER A 122 -15.85 3.25 0.78
N SER A 123 -14.63 2.76 0.75
CA SER A 123 -14.15 1.62 1.52
C SER A 123 -12.96 2.00 2.39
N PHE A 124 -12.97 1.54 3.64
CA PHE A 124 -11.89 1.75 4.59
C PHE A 124 -10.77 0.72 4.41
N GLY A 125 -9.55 1.09 4.81
CA GLY A 125 -8.40 0.19 4.89
C GLY A 125 -7.98 -0.35 3.53
N SER A 126 -7.02 0.30 2.89
CA SER A 126 -6.49 -0.11 1.60
C SER A 126 -5.16 -0.85 1.77
N SER A 127 -4.87 -1.76 0.82
CA SER A 127 -3.54 -2.36 0.66
C SER A 127 -2.50 -1.31 0.24
N SER A 128 -1.22 -1.66 0.28
CA SER A 128 -0.20 -0.85 -0.40
C SER A 128 -0.56 -0.70 -1.89
N PRO A 129 -0.44 0.51 -2.46
CA PRO A 129 -0.78 0.71 -3.86
C PRO A 129 0.31 0.16 -4.78
N THR A 130 -0.08 -0.24 -5.98
CA THR A 130 0.86 -0.61 -7.03
C THR A 130 0.61 0.23 -8.27
N VAL A 131 1.65 0.92 -8.73
CA VAL A 131 1.58 1.76 -9.93
C VAL A 131 2.24 1.06 -11.11
N TYR A 132 1.50 0.93 -12.20
CA TYR A 132 2.04 0.34 -13.42
C TYR A 132 1.43 1.00 -14.66
N ARG A 133 2.31 1.58 -15.51
CA ARG A 133 1.93 2.21 -16.79
C ARG A 133 0.74 3.18 -16.69
N GLY A 134 0.83 4.14 -15.76
CA GLY A 134 -0.15 5.21 -15.59
C GLY A 134 -1.44 4.82 -14.85
N LEU A 135 -1.54 3.60 -14.36
CA LEU A 135 -2.64 3.18 -13.49
C LEU A 135 -2.13 2.78 -12.11
N LEU A 136 -2.85 3.15 -11.09
CA LEU A 136 -2.66 2.78 -9.71
C LEU A 136 -3.69 1.71 -9.34
N TYR A 137 -3.24 0.61 -8.76
CA TYR A 137 -4.05 -0.54 -8.37
C TYR A 137 -4.00 -0.70 -6.86
N LEU A 138 -5.13 -1.04 -6.25
CA LEU A 138 -5.24 -1.34 -4.83
C LEU A 138 -6.41 -2.28 -4.56
N SER A 139 -6.34 -3.01 -3.46
CA SER A 139 -7.48 -3.73 -2.87
C SER A 139 -7.91 -3.01 -1.60
N ALA A 140 -9.20 -2.90 -1.41
CA ALA A 140 -9.79 -2.28 -0.23
C ALA A 140 -10.29 -3.36 0.74
N ARG A 141 -10.55 -2.96 1.98
CA ARG A 141 -10.91 -3.86 3.08
C ARG A 141 -12.27 -4.52 2.89
N ASP A 142 -13.18 -3.88 2.18
CA ASP A 142 -14.50 -4.44 1.78
C ASP A 142 -14.40 -5.51 0.68
N GLY A 143 -13.20 -5.86 0.25
CA GLY A 143 -12.96 -6.79 -0.84
C GLY A 143 -13.04 -6.17 -2.23
N ALA A 144 -13.28 -4.87 -2.36
CA ALA A 144 -13.23 -4.22 -3.67
C ALA A 144 -11.80 -4.08 -4.19
N ALA A 145 -11.62 -4.23 -5.50
CA ALA A 145 -10.37 -3.93 -6.19
C ALA A 145 -10.57 -2.77 -7.16
N TRP A 146 -9.58 -1.88 -7.19
CA TRP A 146 -9.67 -0.61 -7.89
C TRP A 146 -8.50 -0.42 -8.86
N ALA A 147 -8.78 0.24 -9.99
CA ALA A 147 -7.76 0.86 -10.81
C ALA A 147 -8.10 2.34 -10.99
N ILE A 148 -7.13 3.18 -10.68
CA ILE A 148 -7.22 4.63 -10.65
C ILE A 148 -6.20 5.19 -11.63
N ASP A 149 -6.56 6.23 -12.36
CA ASP A 149 -5.63 6.97 -13.20
C ASP A 149 -4.58 7.65 -12.32
N ALA A 150 -3.33 7.30 -12.47
CA ALA A 150 -2.24 7.80 -11.62
C ALA A 150 -1.96 9.31 -11.82
N GLU A 151 -2.36 9.87 -12.95
CA GLU A 151 -2.17 11.29 -13.24
C GLU A 151 -3.27 12.15 -12.60
N THR A 152 -4.52 11.69 -12.69
CA THR A 152 -5.70 12.50 -12.35
C THR A 152 -6.45 12.07 -11.09
N GLY A 153 -6.14 10.90 -10.53
CA GLY A 153 -6.87 10.32 -9.40
C GLY A 153 -8.26 9.76 -9.75
N ARG A 154 -8.65 9.78 -11.02
CA ARG A 154 -9.99 9.30 -11.44
C ARG A 154 -10.05 7.78 -11.48
N VAL A 155 -11.12 7.22 -10.92
CA VAL A 155 -11.39 5.78 -11.01
C VAL A 155 -11.60 5.39 -12.47
N LYS A 156 -10.84 4.40 -12.95
CA LYS A 156 -10.99 3.80 -14.28
C LYS A 156 -11.93 2.61 -14.27
N TRP A 157 -11.79 1.77 -13.26
CA TRP A 157 -12.67 0.63 -13.02
C TRP A 157 -12.58 0.16 -11.57
N GLN A 158 -13.63 -0.51 -11.15
CA GLN A 158 -13.76 -1.18 -9.87
C GLN A 158 -14.37 -2.56 -10.10
N ILE A 159 -13.95 -3.54 -9.34
CA ILE A 159 -14.58 -4.85 -9.25
C ILE A 159 -14.92 -5.17 -7.81
N ALA A 160 -16.08 -5.81 -7.61
CA ALA A 160 -16.38 -6.41 -6.32
C ALA A 160 -15.53 -7.69 -6.16
N GLY A 161 -14.89 -7.80 -5.02
CA GLY A 161 -14.20 -9.00 -4.59
C GLY A 161 -15.03 -9.83 -3.62
N PRO A 162 -14.40 -10.76 -2.90
CA PRO A 162 -15.10 -11.60 -1.93
C PRO A 162 -15.58 -10.75 -0.73
N GLU A 163 -16.71 -11.14 -0.16
CA GLU A 163 -17.15 -10.58 1.12
C GLU A 163 -16.14 -10.98 2.22
N VAL A 164 -15.59 -10.00 2.90
CA VAL A 164 -14.58 -10.20 3.94
C VAL A 164 -15.13 -9.78 5.28
N LEU A 165 -15.44 -10.73 6.15
CA LEU A 165 -15.94 -10.48 7.50
C LEU A 165 -14.86 -9.92 8.43
N SER A 166 -13.59 -10.19 8.16
CA SER A 166 -12.45 -9.63 8.88
C SER A 166 -11.25 -9.49 7.96
N SER A 167 -10.62 -8.34 7.93
CA SER A 167 -9.44 -8.09 7.10
C SER A 167 -8.27 -7.60 7.95
N ILE A 168 -7.07 -7.95 7.51
CA ILE A 168 -5.83 -7.47 8.11
C ILE A 168 -5.57 -6.06 7.58
N VAL A 169 -5.25 -5.13 8.48
CA VAL A 169 -4.81 -3.78 8.11
C VAL A 169 -3.45 -3.87 7.41
N GLY A 170 -3.27 -3.19 6.29
CA GLY A 170 -1.99 -3.15 5.59
C GLY A 170 -1.67 -4.43 4.79
N GLY A 171 -2.64 -5.04 4.17
CA GLY A 171 -2.44 -6.21 3.29
C GLY A 171 -1.48 -5.93 2.13
N PRO A 172 -0.92 -6.99 1.49
CA PRO A 172 -0.02 -6.85 0.36
C PRO A 172 -0.71 -6.14 -0.81
N GLY A 173 0.06 -5.31 -1.52
CA GLY A 173 -0.41 -4.64 -2.73
C GLY A 173 -0.68 -5.62 -3.88
N PRO A 174 -1.45 -5.21 -4.88
CA PRO A 174 -1.64 -6.00 -6.09
C PRO A 174 -0.34 -6.16 -6.88
N ALA A 175 -0.06 -7.36 -7.39
CA ALA A 175 1.05 -7.59 -8.33
C ALA A 175 0.58 -7.35 -9.76
N VAL A 176 1.28 -6.50 -10.52
CA VAL A 176 0.83 -6.04 -11.83
C VAL A 176 1.91 -6.20 -12.90
N ASN A 177 1.55 -6.75 -14.05
CA ASN A 177 2.42 -6.82 -15.22
C ASN A 177 1.75 -6.20 -16.48
N SER A 178 2.31 -6.43 -17.66
CA SER A 178 1.80 -5.86 -18.91
C SER A 178 0.37 -6.29 -19.26
N LYS A 179 -0.08 -7.45 -18.79
CA LYS A 179 -1.36 -8.07 -19.15
C LYS A 179 -2.32 -8.22 -17.96
N TRP A 180 -1.79 -8.59 -16.78
CA TRP A 180 -2.55 -9.00 -15.64
C TRP A 180 -2.36 -8.09 -14.43
N ALA A 181 -3.38 -7.99 -13.60
CA ALA A 181 -3.31 -7.51 -12.23
C ALA A 181 -3.85 -8.60 -11.30
N LEU A 182 -3.06 -8.95 -10.28
CA LEU A 182 -3.37 -9.95 -9.28
C LEU A 182 -3.71 -9.24 -7.98
N PHE A 183 -4.91 -9.42 -7.47
CA PHE A 183 -5.41 -8.80 -6.26
C PHE A 183 -5.51 -9.84 -5.14
N PRO A 184 -4.65 -9.77 -4.11
CA PRO A 184 -4.79 -10.57 -2.90
C PRO A 184 -5.85 -9.95 -1.98
N PHE A 185 -6.71 -10.78 -1.40
CA PHE A 185 -7.73 -10.35 -0.44
C PHE A 185 -7.50 -10.99 0.93
N GLY A 186 -7.99 -10.33 1.97
CA GLY A 186 -7.89 -10.80 3.35
C GLY A 186 -8.61 -12.11 3.64
N SER A 187 -9.55 -12.51 2.77
CA SER A 187 -10.20 -13.82 2.78
C SER A 187 -9.29 -15.00 2.42
N GLY A 188 -8.08 -14.71 1.88
CA GLY A 188 -7.20 -15.72 1.29
C GLY A 188 -7.47 -15.96 -0.20
N GLU A 189 -8.42 -15.27 -0.79
CA GLU A 189 -8.66 -15.32 -2.22
C GLU A 189 -7.71 -14.41 -2.99
N VAL A 190 -7.37 -14.83 -4.21
CA VAL A 190 -6.61 -14.04 -5.18
C VAL A 190 -7.39 -13.98 -6.48
N PHE A 191 -7.66 -12.76 -6.95
CA PHE A 191 -8.25 -12.55 -8.26
C PHE A 191 -7.21 -12.10 -9.27
N SER A 192 -7.25 -12.74 -10.44
CA SER A 192 -6.53 -12.27 -11.63
C SER A 192 -7.49 -11.55 -12.55
N THR A 193 -7.12 -10.32 -12.94
CA THR A 193 -7.90 -9.51 -13.87
C THR A 193 -7.06 -9.08 -15.05
N PHE A 194 -7.72 -8.76 -16.16
CA PHE A 194 -7.08 -8.01 -17.22
C PHE A 194 -6.78 -6.58 -16.74
N ARG A 195 -5.52 -6.17 -16.85
CA ARG A 195 -5.03 -4.91 -16.29
C ARG A 195 -5.83 -3.67 -16.72
N LYS A 196 -6.19 -3.59 -18.01
CA LYS A 196 -6.82 -2.37 -18.56
C LYS A 196 -8.31 -2.23 -18.25
N GLY A 197 -9.04 -3.31 -18.06
CA GLY A 197 -10.50 -3.27 -17.96
C GLY A 197 -11.10 -3.95 -16.74
N GLY A 198 -10.25 -4.52 -15.86
CA GLY A 198 -10.74 -5.16 -14.63
C GLY A 198 -11.52 -6.47 -14.85
N LEU A 199 -11.70 -6.91 -16.09
CA LEU A 199 -12.39 -8.18 -16.34
C LEU A 199 -11.65 -9.32 -15.67
N ARG A 200 -12.34 -10.04 -14.79
CA ARG A 200 -11.76 -11.18 -14.06
C ARG A 200 -11.45 -12.32 -15.00
N ASN A 201 -10.22 -12.81 -14.94
CA ASN A 201 -9.73 -13.94 -15.71
C ASN A 201 -9.91 -15.26 -14.94
N TRP A 202 -9.47 -15.28 -13.68
CA TRP A 202 -9.64 -16.39 -12.76
C TRP A 202 -9.64 -15.90 -11.30
N ALA A 203 -10.11 -16.77 -10.42
CA ALA A 203 -9.98 -16.62 -8.97
C ALA A 203 -9.44 -17.93 -8.39
N SER A 204 -8.68 -17.84 -7.32
CA SER A 204 -8.15 -18.97 -6.57
C SER A 204 -8.16 -18.66 -5.08
N VAL A 205 -8.31 -19.71 -4.26
CA VAL A 205 -8.23 -19.60 -2.80
C VAL A 205 -6.89 -20.16 -2.35
N LEU A 206 -6.12 -19.38 -1.63
CA LEU A 206 -4.92 -19.81 -0.94
C LEU A 206 -5.33 -20.35 0.43
N SER A 207 -5.63 -21.65 0.51
CA SER A 207 -5.92 -22.31 1.79
C SER A 207 -4.63 -22.54 2.56
N GLY A 208 -4.28 -21.60 3.45
CA GLY A 208 -3.29 -21.85 4.48
C GLY A 208 -3.92 -22.73 5.56
N ALA A 209 -3.42 -23.93 5.79
CA ALA A 209 -3.75 -24.67 7.01
C ALA A 209 -3.29 -23.84 8.21
N ARG A 210 -4.22 -23.25 8.97
CA ARG A 210 -3.92 -22.73 10.30
C ARG A 210 -3.61 -23.96 11.19
N LEU A 211 -2.35 -24.29 11.32
CA LEU A 211 -1.88 -25.15 12.40
C LEU A 211 -2.23 -24.46 13.73
N GLY A 212 -3.25 -24.97 14.43
CA GLY A 212 -3.52 -24.64 15.82
C GLY A 212 -4.74 -23.79 16.15
N ARG A 213 -5.93 -24.15 15.66
CA ARG A 213 -7.16 -23.99 16.43
C ARG A 213 -7.82 -25.35 16.57
N ALA A 214 -7.57 -26.00 17.70
CA ALA A 214 -8.51 -26.96 18.21
C ALA A 214 -9.85 -26.25 18.37
N SER A 215 -10.88 -26.65 17.64
CA SER A 215 -12.25 -26.30 17.93
C SER A 215 -12.53 -26.88 19.34
N ALA A 216 -12.63 -26.03 20.35
CA ALA A 216 -13.30 -26.40 21.57
C ALA A 216 -14.79 -26.53 21.21
N GLU A 217 -15.25 -27.75 20.95
CA GLU A 217 -16.66 -28.10 21.04
C GLU A 217 -17.05 -27.91 22.51
N VAL A 218 -17.86 -26.91 22.77
CA VAL A 218 -18.58 -26.78 24.04
C VAL A 218 -19.83 -27.61 23.86
N SER A 219 -19.84 -28.77 24.50
CA SER A 219 -21.02 -29.58 24.73
C SER A 219 -21.93 -28.96 25.78
#